data_a8d7c3634e66f0abeec96d39f5e95cb8
#
_entry.id   a8d7c3634e66f0abeec96d39f5e95cb8
#
_cell.length_a   1.000
_cell.length_b   1.000
_cell.length_c   1.000
_cell.angle_alpha   90.00
_cell.angle_beta   90.00
_cell.angle_gamma   90.00
#
_symmetry.space_group_name_H-M   'P 1'
#
loop_
_entity.id
_entity.type
_entity.pdbx_description
1 polymer ?
#
loop_
_entity_poly.entity_id
_entity_poly.type
_entity_poly.pdbx_seq_one_letter_code
_entity_poly.pdbx_strand_id
1 'polypeptide(L)'
;MDEPDDNPLAPIRQHIIEGHPELAGDATLVERLERAYAYAVVVGFTDFEAIARFLRYEATAPNFYRQPAIDAWLRAPGQPVEERFAEVLARVKSRLRRD
;
A
#
# COMPACT_ATOMS: atom_id res chain seq x y z
N MET A 1 -3.56 -25.54 -14.65
CA MET A 1 -3.51 -25.04 -14.46
C MET A 1 -3.38 -24.24 -14.08
N ASP A 2 -3.20 -24.05 -13.97
CA ASP A 2 -3.10 -23.46 -13.60
C ASP A 2 -3.19 -22.43 -13.41
N GLU A 3 -3.24 -21.89 -13.19
CA GLU A 3 -3.36 -21.07 -13.04
C GLU A 3 -3.04 -20.24 -12.65
N PRO A 4 -3.04 -19.96 -12.79
CA PRO A 4 -2.65 -19.17 -12.29
C PRO A 4 -2.44 -18.18 -11.69
N ASP A 5 -2.18 -17.68 -11.82
CA ASP A 5 -1.69 -16.73 -11.27
C ASP A 5 -2.17 -15.51 -11.61
N ASP A 6 -3.43 -15.36 -11.59
CA ASP A 6 -4.07 -14.17 -11.75
C ASP A 6 -4.10 -13.34 -10.51
N ASN A 7 -3.38 -13.66 -9.50
CA ASN A 7 -3.30 -12.88 -8.27
C ASN A 7 -2.47 -11.63 -8.54
N PRO A 8 -3.07 -10.44 -8.55
CA PRO A 8 -2.30 -9.22 -8.82
C PRO A 8 -1.29 -8.90 -7.74
N LEU A 9 -1.38 -9.57 -6.59
CA LEU A 9 -0.44 -9.31 -5.51
C LEU A 9 0.87 -10.04 -5.68
N ALA A 10 0.91 -11.10 -6.49
CA ALA A 10 2.13 -11.87 -6.65
C ALA A 10 3.30 -11.05 -7.17
N PRO A 11 3.16 -10.30 -8.27
CA PRO A 11 4.28 -9.49 -8.73
C PRO A 11 4.61 -8.34 -7.76
N ILE A 12 3.60 -7.81 -7.07
CA ILE A 12 3.86 -6.76 -6.09
C ILE A 12 4.67 -7.31 -4.93
N ARG A 13 4.28 -8.48 -4.44
CA ARG A 13 5.00 -9.12 -3.35
C ARG A 13 6.45 -9.40 -3.75
N GLN A 14 6.65 -9.90 -4.96
CA GLN A 14 7.98 -10.20 -5.45
C GLN A 14 8.84 -8.93 -5.49
N HIS A 15 8.27 -7.84 -5.98
CA HIS A 15 8.98 -6.57 -6.05
C HIS A 15 9.35 -6.07 -4.65
N ILE A 16 8.45 -6.22 -3.70
CA ILE A 16 8.70 -5.80 -2.32
C ILE A 16 9.87 -6.61 -1.74
N ILE A 17 9.85 -7.92 -1.96
CA ILE A 17 10.90 -8.78 -1.42
C ILE A 17 12.24 -8.47 -2.05
N GLU A 18 12.26 -8.09 -3.31
CA GLU A 18 13.51 -7.72 -3.96
C GLU A 18 14.14 -6.51 -3.30
N GLY A 19 13.33 -5.56 -2.85
CA GLY A 19 13.84 -4.40 -2.17
C GLY A 19 14.07 -4.62 -0.67
N HIS A 20 13.39 -5.61 -0.11
CA HIS A 20 13.45 -5.89 1.33
C HIS A 20 13.50 -7.40 1.55
N PRO A 21 14.66 -8.01 1.30
CA PRO A 21 14.74 -9.49 1.38
C PRO A 21 14.34 -10.07 2.73
N GLU A 22 14.46 -9.29 3.79
CA GLU A 22 14.06 -9.77 5.11
C GLU A 22 12.57 -10.08 5.18
N LEU A 23 11.77 -9.50 4.29
CA LEU A 23 10.32 -9.74 4.31
C LEU A 23 9.96 -11.08 3.68
N ALA A 24 10.89 -11.72 2.98
CA ALA A 24 10.59 -13.03 2.39
C ALA A 24 10.22 -14.06 3.45
N GLY A 25 10.73 -13.89 4.68
CA GLY A 25 10.42 -14.80 5.77
C GLY A 25 9.23 -14.38 6.62
N ASP A 26 8.55 -13.29 6.25
CA ASP A 26 7.44 -12.80 7.04
C ASP A 26 6.18 -13.55 6.65
N ALA A 27 5.70 -14.43 7.54
CA ALA A 27 4.53 -15.24 7.25
C ALA A 27 3.25 -14.42 7.13
N THR A 28 3.25 -13.20 7.67
CA THR A 28 2.05 -12.38 7.64
C THR A 28 2.01 -11.41 6.46
N LEU A 29 3.08 -11.36 5.67
CA LEU A 29 3.18 -10.36 4.62
C LEU A 29 2.04 -10.49 3.60
N VAL A 30 1.74 -11.71 3.15
CA VAL A 30 0.69 -11.91 2.17
C VAL A 30 -0.65 -11.45 2.71
N GLU A 31 -0.96 -11.81 3.95
CA GLU A 31 -2.21 -11.38 4.56
C GLU A 31 -2.32 -9.88 4.66
N ARG A 32 -1.21 -9.24 5.06
CA ARG A 32 -1.22 -7.79 5.18
C ARG A 32 -1.44 -7.12 3.82
N LEU A 33 -0.80 -7.66 2.78
CA LEU A 33 -0.97 -7.10 1.44
C LEU A 33 -2.40 -7.30 0.95
N GLU A 34 -3.00 -8.46 1.25
CA GLU A 34 -4.37 -8.70 0.84
C GLU A 34 -5.34 -7.73 1.53
N ARG A 35 -5.14 -7.47 2.80
CA ARG A 35 -5.99 -6.53 3.52
C ARG A 35 -5.82 -5.12 2.98
N ALA A 36 -4.58 -4.73 2.72
CA ALA A 36 -4.33 -3.40 2.19
C ALA A 36 -4.92 -3.23 0.80
N TYR A 37 -4.84 -4.29 0.00
CA TYR A 37 -5.43 -4.25 -1.34
C TYR A 37 -6.95 -4.06 -1.25
N ALA A 38 -7.60 -4.83 -0.36
CA ALA A 38 -9.04 -4.68 -0.19
C ALA A 38 -9.40 -3.28 0.28
N TYR A 39 -8.62 -2.74 1.21
CA TYR A 39 -8.86 -1.37 1.68
C TYR A 39 -8.72 -0.37 0.53
N ALA A 40 -7.68 -0.53 -0.28
CA ALA A 40 -7.44 0.40 -1.39
C ALA A 40 -8.64 0.41 -2.35
N VAL A 41 -9.16 -0.77 -2.66
CA VAL A 41 -10.31 -0.85 -3.54
C VAL A 41 -11.53 -0.18 -2.92
N VAL A 42 -11.74 -0.42 -1.62
CA VAL A 42 -12.91 0.14 -0.94
C VAL A 42 -12.87 1.66 -0.92
N VAL A 43 -11.70 2.25 -0.70
CA VAL A 43 -11.63 3.72 -0.62
C VAL A 43 -11.55 4.37 -2.00
N GLY A 44 -11.45 3.57 -3.06
CA GLY A 44 -11.58 4.14 -4.40
C GLY A 44 -10.37 4.14 -5.29
N PHE A 45 -9.29 3.45 -4.91
CA PHE A 45 -8.13 3.34 -5.81
C PHE A 45 -8.55 2.63 -7.08
N THR A 46 -8.20 3.21 -8.23
CA THR A 46 -8.49 2.60 -9.52
C THR A 46 -7.23 2.39 -10.34
N ASP A 47 -6.13 3.08 -10.00
CA ASP A 47 -4.87 2.99 -10.73
C ASP A 47 -4.01 1.92 -10.10
N PHE A 48 -3.69 0.88 -10.87
CA PHE A 48 -2.93 -0.24 -10.35
C PHE A 48 -1.55 0.18 -9.84
N GLU A 49 -0.90 1.14 -10.50
CA GLU A 49 0.39 1.61 -10.02
C GLU A 49 0.28 2.28 -8.65
N ALA A 50 -0.79 3.04 -8.45
CA ALA A 50 -1.01 3.66 -7.16
C ALA A 50 -1.27 2.62 -6.09
N ILE A 51 -2.03 1.57 -6.44
CA ILE A 51 -2.26 0.47 -5.50
C ILE A 51 -0.95 -0.21 -5.16
N ALA A 52 -0.11 -0.47 -6.15
CA ALA A 52 1.17 -1.11 -5.89
C ALA A 52 2.03 -0.27 -4.95
N ARG A 53 2.03 1.04 -5.13
CA ARG A 53 2.77 1.94 -4.25
C ARG A 53 2.21 1.89 -2.84
N PHE A 54 0.89 1.85 -2.72
CA PHE A 54 0.23 1.75 -1.43
C PHE A 54 0.65 0.47 -0.70
N LEU A 55 0.68 -0.64 -1.42
CA LEU A 55 1.06 -1.92 -0.82
C LEU A 55 2.54 -1.95 -0.44
N ARG A 56 3.40 -1.35 -1.26
CA ARG A 56 4.81 -1.29 -0.91
C ARG A 56 5.03 -0.48 0.35
N TYR A 57 4.27 0.59 0.51
CA TYR A 57 4.40 1.39 1.72
C TYR A 57 3.90 0.62 2.93
N GLU A 58 2.80 -0.12 2.77
CA GLU A 58 2.26 -0.91 3.86
C GLU A 58 3.27 -1.96 4.32
N ALA A 59 4.05 -2.51 3.40
CA ALA A 59 5.01 -3.55 3.75
C ALA A 59 6.04 -3.05 4.76
N THR A 60 6.44 -1.79 4.67
CA THR A 60 7.44 -1.23 5.57
C THR A 60 6.83 -0.42 6.71
N ALA A 61 5.57 -0.03 6.59
CA ALA A 61 4.88 0.71 7.64
C ALA A 61 3.54 0.04 7.91
N PRO A 62 3.54 -1.10 8.61
CA PRO A 62 2.33 -1.91 8.77
C PRO A 62 1.19 -1.12 9.37
N ASN A 63 0.01 -1.27 8.76
CA ASN A 63 -1.23 -0.69 9.26
C ASN A 63 -1.24 0.84 9.27
N PHE A 64 -0.38 1.48 8.47
CA PHE A 64 -0.32 2.93 8.46
C PHE A 64 -1.69 3.52 8.11
N TYR A 65 -2.42 2.87 7.21
CA TYR A 65 -3.70 3.39 6.73
C TYR A 65 -4.81 3.23 7.76
N ARG A 66 -4.57 2.49 8.84
CA ARG A 66 -5.57 2.30 9.89
C ARG A 66 -5.52 3.40 10.94
N GLN A 67 -4.54 4.27 10.87
CA GLN A 67 -4.53 5.42 11.76
C GLN A 67 -5.71 6.33 11.41
N PRO A 68 -6.49 6.76 12.42
CA PRO A 68 -7.72 7.51 12.14
C PRO A 68 -7.50 8.74 11.27
N ALA A 69 -6.41 9.46 11.46
CA ALA A 69 -6.17 10.66 10.67
C ALA A 69 -5.91 10.32 9.21
N ILE A 70 -5.16 9.25 8.95
CA ILE A 70 -4.86 8.86 7.58
C ILE A 70 -6.10 8.29 6.92
N ASP A 71 -6.83 7.43 7.62
CA ASP A 71 -8.05 6.86 7.08
C ASP A 71 -9.05 7.96 6.71
N ALA A 72 -9.23 8.95 7.59
CA ALA A 72 -10.15 10.04 7.31
C ALA A 72 -9.69 10.86 6.10
N TRP A 73 -8.39 11.10 5.98
CA TRP A 73 -7.84 11.85 4.86
C TRP A 73 -8.06 11.12 3.55
N LEU A 74 -7.81 9.81 3.52
CA LEU A 74 -7.96 9.05 2.30
C LEU A 74 -9.42 8.94 1.86
N ARG A 75 -10.35 8.98 2.82
CA ARG A 75 -11.77 8.87 2.51
C ARG A 75 -12.43 10.22 2.25
N ALA A 76 -11.71 11.31 2.45
CA ALA A 76 -12.30 12.64 2.29
C ALA A 76 -12.71 12.89 0.83
N PRO A 77 -13.86 13.55 0.63
CA PRO A 77 -14.33 13.81 -0.73
C PRO A 77 -13.55 14.95 -1.38
N GLY A 78 -13.74 15.11 -2.69
CA GLY A 78 -13.21 16.25 -3.40
C GLY A 78 -12.02 15.97 -4.28
N GLN A 79 -11.27 14.91 -4.02
CA GLN A 79 -10.12 14.55 -4.84
C GLN A 79 -10.02 13.04 -4.95
N PRO A 80 -9.41 12.54 -6.01
CA PRO A 80 -9.16 11.09 -6.09
C PRO A 80 -8.28 10.64 -4.94
N VAL A 81 -8.55 9.44 -4.44
CA VAL A 81 -7.80 8.92 -3.30
C VAL A 81 -6.31 8.78 -3.64
N GLU A 82 -5.99 8.52 -4.90
CA GLU A 82 -4.58 8.40 -5.30
C GLU A 82 -3.83 9.70 -5.06
N GLU A 83 -4.47 10.84 -5.31
CA GLU A 83 -3.82 12.11 -5.07
C GLU A 83 -3.65 12.37 -3.59
N ARG A 84 -4.65 11.98 -2.80
CA ARG A 84 -4.53 12.15 -1.36
C ARG A 84 -3.43 11.28 -0.79
N PHE A 85 -3.30 10.07 -1.32
CA PHE A 85 -2.24 9.19 -0.89
C PHE A 85 -0.87 9.76 -1.23
N ALA A 86 -0.74 10.34 -2.42
CA ALA A 86 0.52 10.97 -2.80
C ALA A 86 0.87 12.11 -1.86
N GLU A 87 -0.13 12.87 -1.41
CA GLU A 87 0.13 13.95 -0.46
C GLU A 87 0.57 13.42 0.90
N VAL A 88 -0.03 12.30 1.33
CA VAL A 88 0.40 11.69 2.59
C VAL A 88 1.87 11.27 2.51
N LEU A 89 2.25 10.64 1.40
CA LEU A 89 3.64 10.22 1.23
C LEU A 89 4.58 11.41 1.21
N ALA A 90 4.18 12.48 0.54
CA ALA A 90 5.03 13.67 0.47
C ALA A 90 5.25 14.26 1.85
N ARG A 91 4.22 14.27 2.69
CA ARG A 91 4.35 14.80 4.03
C ARG A 91 5.23 13.93 4.89
N VAL A 92 5.09 12.62 4.78
CA VAL A 92 5.93 11.70 5.54
C VAL A 92 7.38 11.86 5.15
N LYS A 93 7.65 11.92 3.84
CA LYS A 93 9.02 12.09 3.38
C LYS A 93 9.61 13.42 3.81
N SER A 94 8.79 14.47 3.78
CA SER A 94 9.24 15.78 4.22
C SER A 94 9.65 15.77 5.69
N ARG A 95 8.86 15.10 6.52
CA ARG A 95 9.19 14.98 7.92
C ARG A 95 10.50 14.26 8.15
N LEU A 96 10.70 13.17 7.45
CA LEU A 96 11.92 12.40 7.60
C LEU A 96 13.14 13.19 7.17
N ARG A 97 12.96 14.04 6.17
CA ARG A 97 14.08 14.84 5.72
C ARG A 97 14.45 15.96 6.65
N ARG A 98 13.54 16.43 7.44
CA ARG A 98 13.78 17.58 8.27
C ARG A 98 14.65 17.27 9.46
N ASP A 99 14.85 16.01 9.73
CA ASP A 99 15.80 15.68 10.76
C ASP A 99 17.20 15.71 10.24
#